data_69ac4e64f19d7708ad7baf4cdd6f6116
#
_entry.id   69ac4e64f19d7708ad7baf4cdd6f6116
#
_cell.length_a   1.000
_cell.length_b   1.000
_cell.length_c   1.000
_cell.angle_alpha   90.00
_cell.angle_beta   90.00
_cell.angle_gamma   90.00
#
_symmetry.space_group_name_H-M   'P 1'
#
loop_
_entity.id
_entity.type
_entity.pdbx_description
1 polymer ?
#
loop_
_entity_poly.entity_id
_entity_poly.type
_entity_poly.pdbx_seq_one_letter_code
_entity_poly.pdbx_strand_id
1 'polypeptide(L)'
;MARPNFVKKARKDIAGTDITAGDSYWWWSFRFGGKRYSKTQPKRSQLTQSSFYSQIYDLEDRGFSGASLDDLESERDEMVADLENLRDECQSSLDNMPDSLQYSPTGELLQARIDGLESTADQFQSVDFDFDDNGDTSLEDFIEDKRNELSDVSFEYE
;
A
#
# COMPACT_ATOMS: atom_id res chain seq x y z
N MET A 1 12.57 -2.43 8.67
CA MET A 1 11.73 -1.28 9.04
C MET A 1 12.33 -0.49 10.17
N ALA A 2 12.20 0.85 10.17
CA ALA A 2 12.54 1.69 11.31
C ALA A 2 11.55 1.47 12.46
N ARG A 3 12.02 1.68 13.71
CA ARG A 3 11.14 1.59 14.89
C ARG A 3 10.76 3.00 15.32
N PRO A 4 9.45 3.34 15.37
CA PRO A 4 9.01 4.64 15.84
C PRO A 4 9.07 4.72 17.36
N ASN A 5 9.47 5.88 17.87
CA ASN A 5 9.54 6.19 19.29
C ASN A 5 8.58 7.34 19.59
N PHE A 6 7.74 7.17 20.60
CA PHE A 6 6.81 8.19 21.04
C PHE A 6 7.42 9.08 22.13
N VAL A 7 7.25 10.38 21.98
CA VAL A 7 7.63 11.40 22.96
C VAL A 7 6.39 12.16 23.40
N LYS A 8 6.05 12.05 24.67
CA LYS A 8 4.82 12.64 25.23
C LYS A 8 4.84 14.17 25.24
N LYS A 9 6.03 14.78 25.38
CA LYS A 9 6.18 16.23 25.46
C LYS A 9 7.53 16.68 24.91
N ALA A 10 7.51 17.49 23.85
CA ALA A 10 8.70 18.10 23.29
C ALA A 10 9.29 19.13 24.28
N ARG A 11 10.60 19.08 24.47
CA ARG A 11 11.31 20.04 25.34
C ARG A 11 11.58 21.37 24.66
N LYS A 12 11.59 21.39 23.34
CA LYS A 12 11.83 22.57 22.46
C LYS A 12 11.22 22.31 21.09
N ASP A 13 11.10 23.37 20.32
CA ASP A 13 10.69 23.29 18.92
C ASP A 13 11.68 22.44 18.12
N ILE A 14 11.19 21.64 17.17
CA ILE A 14 12.01 20.83 16.28
C ILE A 14 12.12 21.53 14.94
N ALA A 15 13.31 22.03 14.62
CA ALA A 15 13.56 22.79 13.40
C ALA A 15 13.20 21.99 12.15
N GLY A 16 12.51 22.63 11.20
CA GLY A 16 12.07 22.01 9.95
C GLY A 16 10.81 21.15 10.07
N THR A 17 10.10 21.24 11.21
CA THR A 17 8.82 20.57 11.47
C THR A 17 7.82 21.54 12.11
N ASP A 18 6.56 21.14 12.18
CA ASP A 18 5.48 21.85 12.87
C ASP A 18 5.38 21.51 14.38
N ILE A 19 6.36 20.76 14.91
CA ILE A 19 6.40 20.32 16.31
C ILE A 19 7.00 21.42 17.17
N THR A 20 6.20 21.93 18.14
CA THR A 20 6.59 22.98 19.09
C THR A 20 6.80 22.43 20.49
N ALA A 21 7.46 23.21 21.36
CA ALA A 21 7.66 22.85 22.74
C ALA A 21 6.32 22.59 23.44
N GLY A 22 6.21 21.42 24.04
CA GLY A 22 4.97 20.95 24.69
C GLY A 22 4.17 19.94 23.89
N ASP A 23 4.34 19.85 22.58
CA ASP A 23 3.65 18.88 21.72
C ASP A 23 4.09 17.44 22.02
N SER A 24 3.20 16.49 21.80
CA SER A 24 3.56 15.08 21.67
C SER A 24 3.93 14.77 20.22
N TYR A 25 4.87 13.86 20.02
CA TYR A 25 5.31 13.52 18.67
C TYR A 25 5.93 12.12 18.62
N TRP A 26 6.04 11.62 17.41
CA TRP A 26 6.77 10.41 17.06
C TRP A 26 8.07 10.77 16.35
N TRP A 27 9.11 9.96 16.55
CA TRP A 27 10.33 10.04 15.77
C TRP A 27 10.87 8.64 15.47
N TRP A 28 11.54 8.53 14.33
CA TRP A 28 12.26 7.31 13.94
C TRP A 28 13.50 7.72 13.16
N SER A 29 14.41 6.77 12.96
CA SER A 29 15.63 7.03 12.21
C SER A 29 15.97 5.84 11.34
N PHE A 30 16.54 6.13 10.20
CA PHE A 30 17.13 5.16 9.30
C PHE A 30 18.64 5.19 9.42
N ARG A 31 19.29 4.03 9.16
CA ARG A 31 20.75 3.89 9.27
C ARG A 31 21.49 4.94 8.41
N PHE A 32 20.96 5.26 7.22
CA PHE A 32 21.55 6.19 6.26
C PHE A 32 20.63 7.36 5.88
N GLY A 33 19.47 7.50 6.50
CA GLY A 33 18.43 8.49 6.11
C GLY A 33 18.13 9.57 7.15
N GLY A 34 18.86 9.59 8.27
CA GLY A 34 18.63 10.57 9.34
C GLY A 34 17.36 10.32 10.14
N LYS A 35 16.97 11.33 10.93
CA LYS A 35 15.76 11.29 11.76
C LYS A 35 14.56 11.87 11.01
N ARG A 36 13.41 11.26 11.23
CA ARG A 36 12.10 11.71 10.77
C ARG A 36 11.21 11.97 11.99
N TYR A 37 10.27 12.87 11.85
CA TYR A 37 9.38 13.31 12.92
C TYR A 37 7.95 13.44 12.40
N SER A 38 6.96 13.15 13.26
CA SER A 38 5.54 13.31 12.94
C SER A 38 4.74 13.60 14.23
N LYS A 39 3.70 14.44 14.15
CA LYS A 39 2.73 14.61 15.23
C LYS A 39 1.79 13.41 15.37
N THR A 40 1.55 12.71 14.27
CA THR A 40 0.72 11.49 14.24
C THR A 40 1.59 10.24 14.24
N GLN A 41 1.00 9.11 14.60
CA GLN A 41 1.67 7.82 14.49
C GLN A 41 2.07 7.58 13.04
N PRO A 42 3.35 7.24 12.75
CA PRO A 42 3.78 6.99 11.39
C PRO A 42 3.12 5.73 10.82
N LYS A 43 2.73 5.79 9.54
CA LYS A 43 2.26 4.63 8.78
C LYS A 43 3.41 3.66 8.50
N ARG A 44 3.08 2.42 8.14
CA ARG A 44 4.07 1.38 7.75
C ARG A 44 4.94 1.88 6.58
N SER A 45 4.35 2.52 5.60
CA SER A 45 5.02 3.10 4.43
C SER A 45 6.12 4.11 4.79
N GLN A 46 5.93 4.88 5.86
CA GLN A 46 6.90 5.87 6.34
C GLN A 46 8.07 5.25 7.12
N LEU A 47 7.97 3.98 7.52
CA LEU A 47 8.98 3.25 8.31
C LEU A 47 9.95 2.43 7.45
N THR A 48 9.86 2.53 6.14
CA THR A 48 10.78 1.92 5.16
C THR A 48 11.53 2.98 4.35
N GLN A 49 12.67 2.61 3.77
CA GLN A 49 13.42 3.43 2.80
C GLN A 49 13.27 2.89 1.37
N SER A 50 12.66 1.73 1.21
CA SER A 50 12.37 1.16 -0.10
C SER A 50 11.13 1.84 -0.67
N SER A 51 11.24 2.39 -1.88
CA SER A 51 10.09 2.97 -2.59
C SER A 51 9.02 1.91 -2.85
N PHE A 52 9.43 0.71 -3.25
CA PHE A 52 8.53 -0.42 -3.46
C PHE A 52 7.70 -0.74 -2.19
N TYR A 53 8.37 -0.99 -1.05
CA TYR A 53 7.65 -1.28 0.19
C TYR A 53 6.83 -0.10 0.72
N SER A 54 7.24 1.14 0.43
CA SER A 54 6.43 2.31 0.79
C SER A 54 5.12 2.33 0.02
N GLN A 55 5.18 2.09 -1.29
CA GLN A 55 4.00 2.08 -2.16
C GLN A 55 3.07 0.91 -1.81
N ILE A 56 3.60 -0.32 -1.71
CA ILE A 56 2.76 -1.50 -1.42
C ILE A 56 2.06 -1.40 -0.07
N TYR A 57 2.73 -0.86 0.96
CA TYR A 57 2.08 -0.64 2.27
C TYR A 57 1.02 0.45 2.24
N ASP A 58 1.17 1.49 1.40
CA ASP A 58 0.12 2.50 1.22
C ASP A 58 -1.08 1.91 0.48
N LEU A 59 -0.88 0.95 -0.44
CA LEU A 59 -1.96 0.19 -1.09
C LEU A 59 -2.66 -0.76 -0.12
N GLU A 60 -1.91 -1.57 0.64
CA GLU A 60 -2.47 -2.46 1.68
C GLU A 60 -3.27 -1.70 2.76
N ASP A 61 -2.81 -0.50 3.13
CA ASP A 61 -3.49 0.34 4.13
C ASP A 61 -4.69 1.13 3.54
N ARG A 62 -4.92 1.06 2.23
CA ARG A 62 -6.06 1.68 1.55
C ARG A 62 -7.30 0.80 1.76
N GLY A 63 -8.28 1.30 2.49
CA GLY A 63 -9.57 0.64 2.64
C GLY A 63 -10.51 0.93 1.48
N PHE A 64 -11.54 0.12 1.34
CA PHE A 64 -12.65 0.33 0.42
C PHE A 64 -13.82 0.95 1.20
N SER A 65 -14.35 2.08 0.74
CA SER A 65 -15.34 2.89 1.46
C SER A 65 -16.53 3.32 0.59
N GLY A 66 -16.53 2.91 -0.69
CA GLY A 66 -17.57 3.22 -1.64
C GLY A 66 -18.98 2.96 -1.10
N ALA A 67 -19.90 3.91 -1.28
CA ALA A 67 -21.28 3.82 -0.81
C ALA A 67 -22.20 3.14 -1.82
N SER A 68 -21.77 3.01 -3.06
CA SER A 68 -22.47 2.35 -4.17
C SER A 68 -21.58 1.31 -4.85
N LEU A 69 -22.15 0.46 -5.69
CA LEU A 69 -21.37 -0.48 -6.50
C LEU A 69 -20.43 0.26 -7.46
N ASP A 70 -20.89 1.34 -8.10
CA ASP A 70 -20.08 2.15 -9.00
C ASP A 70 -18.87 2.78 -8.28
N ASP A 71 -19.05 3.20 -7.02
CA ASP A 71 -17.96 3.73 -6.20
C ASP A 71 -16.94 2.64 -5.87
N LEU A 72 -17.39 1.44 -5.45
CA LEU A 72 -16.52 0.31 -5.15
C LEU A 72 -15.79 -0.20 -6.39
N GLU A 73 -16.46 -0.23 -7.56
CA GLU A 73 -15.84 -0.58 -8.82
C GLU A 73 -14.75 0.42 -9.20
N SER A 74 -15.01 1.72 -9.03
CA SER A 74 -14.01 2.76 -9.26
C SER A 74 -12.82 2.63 -8.30
N GLU A 75 -13.05 2.38 -7.00
CA GLU A 75 -11.99 2.16 -6.01
C GLU A 75 -11.16 0.91 -6.34
N ARG A 76 -11.80 -0.18 -6.82
CA ARG A 76 -11.12 -1.38 -7.33
C ARG A 76 -10.24 -1.07 -8.54
N ASP A 77 -10.78 -0.35 -9.53
CA ASP A 77 -10.07 -0.01 -10.77
C ASP A 77 -8.85 0.88 -10.48
N GLU A 78 -8.96 1.83 -9.55
CA GLU A 78 -7.83 2.62 -9.07
C GLU A 78 -6.78 1.75 -8.38
N MET A 79 -7.18 0.77 -7.57
CA MET A 79 -6.26 -0.17 -6.93
C MET A 79 -5.52 -1.01 -7.96
N VAL A 80 -6.22 -1.55 -8.95
CA VAL A 80 -5.63 -2.33 -10.04
C VAL A 80 -4.63 -1.49 -10.82
N ALA A 81 -4.98 -0.25 -11.20
CA ALA A 81 -4.09 0.64 -11.92
C ALA A 81 -2.80 0.95 -11.14
N ASP A 82 -2.90 1.17 -9.82
CA ASP A 82 -1.73 1.41 -8.97
C ASP A 82 -0.84 0.15 -8.84
N LEU A 83 -1.42 -1.05 -8.75
CA LEU A 83 -0.69 -2.32 -8.76
C LEU A 83 0.03 -2.55 -10.09
N GLU A 84 -0.64 -2.28 -11.22
CA GLU A 84 -0.05 -2.38 -12.55
C GLU A 84 1.11 -1.39 -12.73
N ASN A 85 0.97 -0.15 -12.26
CA ASN A 85 2.04 0.84 -12.27
C ASN A 85 3.26 0.36 -11.47
N LEU A 86 3.05 -0.22 -10.29
CA LEU A 86 4.13 -0.73 -9.44
C LEU A 86 4.79 -1.97 -10.07
N ARG A 87 4.01 -2.84 -10.74
CA ARG A 87 4.52 -3.97 -11.55
C ARG A 87 5.41 -3.45 -12.68
N ASP A 88 4.97 -2.43 -13.41
CA ASP A 88 5.70 -1.86 -14.54
C ASP A 88 7.02 -1.20 -14.09
N GLU A 89 7.06 -0.59 -12.89
CA GLU A 89 8.31 -0.11 -12.27
C GLU A 89 9.29 -1.26 -12.00
N CYS A 90 8.79 -2.40 -11.49
CA CYS A 90 9.59 -3.60 -11.27
C CYS A 90 10.08 -4.20 -12.60
N GLN A 91 9.22 -4.30 -13.61
CA GLN A 91 9.56 -4.78 -14.96
C GLN A 91 10.63 -3.89 -15.60
N SER A 92 10.45 -2.58 -15.56
CA SER A 92 11.44 -1.63 -16.08
C SER A 92 12.80 -1.77 -15.37
N SER A 93 12.78 -2.06 -14.07
CA SER A 93 14.02 -2.29 -13.30
C SER A 93 14.70 -3.58 -13.71
N LEU A 94 13.93 -4.64 -14.00
CA LEU A 94 14.43 -5.93 -14.50
C LEU A 94 15.00 -5.80 -15.92
N ASP A 95 14.28 -5.12 -16.83
CA ASP A 95 14.67 -4.91 -18.22
C ASP A 95 15.96 -4.08 -18.35
N ASN A 96 16.16 -3.11 -17.44
CA ASN A 96 17.38 -2.32 -17.40
C ASN A 96 18.57 -3.05 -16.72
N MET A 97 18.35 -4.24 -16.17
CA MET A 97 19.39 -5.04 -15.56
C MET A 97 20.20 -5.80 -16.63
N PRO A 98 21.55 -5.83 -16.55
CA PRO A 98 22.35 -6.67 -17.44
C PRO A 98 21.91 -8.13 -17.40
N ASP A 99 21.87 -8.80 -18.56
CA ASP A 99 21.40 -10.19 -18.71
C ASP A 99 22.01 -11.15 -17.68
N SER A 100 23.31 -10.97 -17.36
CA SER A 100 24.01 -11.79 -16.39
C SER A 100 23.52 -11.62 -14.94
N LEU A 101 22.81 -10.54 -14.65
CA LEU A 101 22.26 -10.22 -13.32
C LEU A 101 20.76 -10.50 -13.19
N GLN A 102 20.07 -10.72 -14.30
CA GLN A 102 18.63 -11.06 -14.27
C GLN A 102 18.37 -12.39 -13.54
N TYR A 103 19.32 -13.31 -13.57
CA TYR A 103 19.29 -14.58 -12.82
C TYR A 103 19.95 -14.50 -11.44
N SER A 104 20.24 -13.29 -10.94
CA SER A 104 20.72 -13.08 -9.58
C SER A 104 19.56 -13.06 -8.59
N PRO A 105 19.81 -13.20 -7.27
CA PRO A 105 18.75 -13.07 -6.26
C PRO A 105 17.95 -11.78 -6.36
N THR A 106 18.55 -10.68 -6.87
CA THR A 106 17.84 -9.42 -7.11
C THR A 106 16.91 -9.50 -8.31
N GLY A 107 17.35 -10.13 -9.41
CA GLY A 107 16.50 -10.35 -10.58
C GLY A 107 15.35 -11.31 -10.27
N GLU A 108 15.62 -12.40 -9.56
CA GLU A 108 14.59 -13.33 -9.09
C GLU A 108 13.56 -12.65 -8.17
N LEU A 109 14.00 -11.76 -7.28
CA LEU A 109 13.11 -10.98 -6.43
C LEU A 109 12.22 -10.03 -7.25
N LEU A 110 12.78 -9.36 -8.27
CA LEU A 110 11.99 -8.48 -9.15
C LEU A 110 10.94 -9.29 -9.91
N GLN A 111 11.32 -10.47 -10.44
CA GLN A 111 10.35 -11.35 -11.12
C GLN A 111 9.24 -11.81 -10.17
N ALA A 112 9.58 -12.26 -8.95
CA ALA A 112 8.58 -12.66 -7.97
C ALA A 112 7.61 -11.52 -7.62
N ARG A 113 8.10 -10.28 -7.56
CA ARG A 113 7.25 -9.10 -7.35
C ARG A 113 6.31 -8.83 -8.53
N ILE A 114 6.82 -8.94 -9.75
CA ILE A 114 6.02 -8.79 -10.98
C ILE A 114 4.89 -9.81 -10.97
N ASP A 115 5.22 -11.09 -10.80
CA ASP A 115 4.25 -12.19 -10.82
C ASP A 115 3.21 -12.04 -9.69
N GLY A 116 3.64 -11.65 -8.49
CA GLY A 116 2.77 -11.46 -7.33
C GLY A 116 1.85 -10.24 -7.47
N LEU A 117 2.34 -9.12 -8.00
CA LEU A 117 1.51 -7.93 -8.26
C LEU A 117 0.48 -8.20 -9.36
N GLU A 118 0.84 -8.96 -10.39
CA GLU A 118 -0.10 -9.39 -11.44
C GLU A 118 -1.18 -10.30 -10.85
N SER A 119 -0.79 -11.30 -10.05
CA SER A 119 -1.73 -12.18 -9.35
C SER A 119 -2.70 -11.38 -8.44
N THR A 120 -2.19 -10.38 -7.72
CA THR A 120 -3.02 -9.53 -6.86
C THR A 120 -3.99 -8.67 -7.68
N ALA A 121 -3.54 -8.08 -8.78
CA ALA A 121 -4.38 -7.30 -9.68
C ALA A 121 -5.50 -8.17 -10.29
N ASP A 122 -5.18 -9.39 -10.71
CA ASP A 122 -6.16 -10.36 -11.24
C ASP A 122 -7.22 -10.74 -10.18
N GLN A 123 -6.82 -10.90 -8.92
CA GLN A 123 -7.75 -11.16 -7.81
C GLN A 123 -8.74 -10.00 -7.65
N PHE A 124 -8.28 -8.75 -7.67
CA PHE A 124 -9.17 -7.58 -7.63
C PHE A 124 -10.09 -7.51 -8.84
N GLN A 125 -9.58 -7.76 -10.05
CA GLN A 125 -10.37 -7.76 -11.29
C GLN A 125 -11.42 -8.87 -11.33
N SER A 126 -11.22 -9.97 -10.60
CA SER A 126 -12.17 -11.09 -10.54
C SER A 126 -13.41 -10.80 -9.69
N VAL A 127 -13.41 -9.71 -8.90
CA VAL A 127 -14.57 -9.31 -8.11
C VAL A 127 -15.65 -8.76 -9.04
N ASP A 128 -16.78 -9.46 -9.08
CA ASP A 128 -17.93 -9.12 -9.93
C ASP A 128 -18.91 -8.23 -9.17
N PHE A 129 -19.37 -7.15 -9.81
CA PHE A 129 -20.32 -6.17 -9.26
C PHE A 129 -21.71 -6.28 -9.88
N ASP A 130 -21.97 -7.31 -10.70
CA ASP A 130 -23.29 -7.53 -11.27
C ASP A 130 -24.30 -7.91 -10.17
N PHE A 131 -25.22 -6.99 -9.87
CA PHE A 131 -26.28 -7.21 -8.89
C PHE A 131 -27.56 -7.68 -9.59
N ASP A 132 -28.04 -8.87 -9.22
CA ASP A 132 -29.31 -9.41 -9.70
C ASP A 132 -30.38 -9.28 -8.60
N ASP A 133 -31.33 -8.38 -8.80
CA ASP A 133 -32.46 -8.14 -7.91
C ASP A 133 -33.52 -9.27 -8.04
N ASN A 134 -33.15 -10.49 -7.64
CA ASN A 134 -34.07 -11.63 -7.60
C ASN A 134 -34.77 -11.80 -6.26
N GLY A 135 -34.56 -10.88 -5.30
CA GLY A 135 -35.28 -10.73 -4.04
C GLY A 135 -34.69 -11.50 -2.85
N ASP A 136 -33.55 -12.21 -3.02
CA ASP A 136 -32.92 -12.99 -1.94
C ASP A 136 -31.91 -12.16 -1.12
N THR A 137 -31.30 -11.11 -1.71
CA THR A 137 -30.29 -10.26 -1.06
C THR A 137 -30.64 -8.80 -1.29
N SER A 138 -30.53 -7.96 -0.25
CA SER A 138 -30.69 -6.52 -0.42
C SER A 138 -29.48 -5.90 -1.11
N LEU A 139 -29.65 -4.80 -1.84
CA LEU A 139 -28.56 -4.08 -2.46
C LEU A 139 -27.50 -3.62 -1.41
N GLU A 140 -27.96 -3.24 -0.20
CA GLU A 140 -27.07 -2.81 0.88
C GLU A 140 -26.18 -3.97 1.37
N ASP A 141 -26.76 -5.16 1.57
CA ASP A 141 -26.02 -6.36 1.97
C ASP A 141 -25.03 -6.76 0.87
N PHE A 142 -25.43 -6.68 -0.40
CA PHE A 142 -24.55 -6.99 -1.53
C PHE A 142 -23.35 -6.02 -1.61
N ILE A 143 -23.57 -4.71 -1.40
CA ILE A 143 -22.48 -3.72 -1.34
C ILE A 143 -21.52 -4.02 -0.20
N GLU A 144 -22.03 -4.39 0.99
CA GLU A 144 -21.20 -4.76 2.13
C GLU A 144 -20.38 -6.04 1.86
N ASP A 145 -20.98 -7.06 1.24
CA ASP A 145 -20.30 -8.28 0.85
C ASP A 145 -19.17 -8.00 -0.15
N LYS A 146 -19.42 -7.16 -1.16
CA LYS A 146 -18.40 -6.79 -2.13
C LYS A 146 -17.27 -5.96 -1.52
N ARG A 147 -17.57 -5.07 -0.56
CA ARG A 147 -16.55 -4.34 0.20
C ARG A 147 -15.68 -5.30 1.02
N ASN A 148 -16.27 -6.30 1.64
CA ASN A 148 -15.55 -7.33 2.38
C ASN A 148 -14.68 -8.18 1.45
N GLU A 149 -15.21 -8.62 0.30
CA GLU A 149 -14.50 -9.38 -0.71
C GLU A 149 -13.24 -8.63 -1.20
N LEU A 150 -13.37 -7.34 -1.53
CA LEU A 150 -12.23 -6.49 -1.88
C LEU A 150 -11.22 -6.35 -0.75
N SER A 151 -11.69 -6.24 0.49
CA SER A 151 -10.81 -6.08 1.67
C SER A 151 -10.08 -7.38 2.05
N ASP A 152 -10.59 -8.53 1.64
CA ASP A 152 -10.02 -9.86 1.91
C ASP A 152 -8.98 -10.27 0.87
N VAL A 153 -8.80 -9.52 -0.23
CA VAL A 153 -7.76 -9.79 -1.23
C VAL A 153 -6.38 -9.69 -0.58
N SER A 154 -5.60 -10.76 -0.73
CA SER A 154 -4.24 -10.82 -0.19
C SER A 154 -3.23 -10.29 -1.18
N PHE A 155 -2.37 -9.37 -0.72
CA PHE A 155 -1.28 -8.85 -1.53
C PHE A 155 -0.12 -9.85 -1.61
N GLU A 156 0.29 -10.20 -2.82
CA GLU A 156 1.41 -11.06 -3.13
C GLU A 156 2.55 -10.22 -3.73
N TYR A 157 3.76 -10.26 -3.16
CA TYR A 157 4.89 -9.47 -3.66
C TYR A 157 6.27 -9.96 -3.17
N GLU A 158 6.35 -11.15 -2.56
CA GLU A 158 7.61 -11.79 -2.08
C GLU A 158 7.70 -13.24 -2.52
#